data_dabb6c2af6db9f843233e6549579f7ed
#
_entry.id   dabb6c2af6db9f843233e6549579f7ed
#
_cell.length_a   1.000
_cell.length_b   1.000
_cell.length_c   1.000
_cell.angle_alpha   90.00
_cell.angle_beta   90.00
_cell.angle_gamma   90.00
#
_symmetry.space_group_name_H-M   'P 1'
#
loop_
_entity.id
_entity.type
_entity.pdbx_description
1 polymer ?
#
loop_
_entity_poly.entity_id
_entity_poly.type
_entity_poly.pdbx_seq_one_letter_code
_entity_poly.pdbx_strand_id
1 'polypeptide(L)'
;MAGDARGSTGNDQERERERMLIARGQQGDRAAFNGLVEKYQGAAYALALRMLGDPDTASDVTQEAFFSAYRALATFHGASFRAWLLRIVANGCYDVFRMRGRQPATSLEALLDHDDASSSDAHLPGAMVDPSWNPEETAVRSETMRTIEAALLQLPPEQRLAVVLCDIQGMAYEEVARIMETPLGTVKSRIARARTQLRALLTREGELSPRAERQDAERRTKPT
;
A
#
# COMPACT_ATOMS: atom_id res chain seq x y z
N MET A 1 -9.05 -35.18 15.73
CA MET A 1 -7.78 -34.51 15.44
C MET A 1 -7.40 -34.74 13.98
N ALA A 2 -7.99 -34.00 13.03
CA ALA A 2 -7.64 -34.10 11.62
C ALA A 2 -8.09 -32.77 10.92
N GLY A 3 -7.38 -31.70 11.12
CA GLY A 3 -7.80 -30.37 10.65
C GLY A 3 -6.71 -29.45 10.10
N ASP A 4 -5.42 -29.84 10.08
CA ASP A 4 -4.33 -28.88 9.81
C ASP A 4 -3.39 -29.22 8.63
N ALA A 5 -3.69 -30.26 7.86
CA ALA A 5 -2.78 -30.69 6.78
C ALA A 5 -3.05 -30.04 5.40
N ARG A 6 -4.15 -29.33 5.20
CA ARG A 6 -4.52 -28.77 3.88
C ARG A 6 -3.97 -27.36 3.62
N GLY A 7 -3.63 -26.60 4.63
CA GLY A 7 -3.10 -25.24 4.48
C GLY A 7 -1.61 -25.18 4.09
N SER A 8 -0.82 -26.18 4.51
CA SER A 8 0.62 -26.24 4.26
C SER A 8 0.96 -26.54 2.79
N THR A 9 0.22 -27.48 2.20
CA THR A 9 0.49 -27.95 0.81
C THR A 9 0.26 -26.86 -0.24
N GLY A 10 -0.76 -26.01 -0.06
CA GLY A 10 -1.06 -24.92 -1.00
C GLY A 10 0.00 -23.81 -0.99
N ASN A 11 0.51 -23.47 0.18
CA ASN A 11 1.54 -22.43 0.33
C ASN A 11 2.91 -22.91 -0.22
N ASP A 12 3.23 -24.19 -0.07
CA ASP A 12 4.47 -24.75 -0.61
C ASP A 12 4.42 -24.86 -2.14
N GLN A 13 3.30 -25.22 -2.72
CA GLN A 13 3.09 -25.22 -4.17
C GLN A 13 3.19 -23.81 -4.77
N GLU A 14 2.62 -22.80 -4.10
CA GLU A 14 2.70 -21.42 -4.55
C GLU A 14 4.11 -20.85 -4.51
N ARG A 15 4.89 -21.18 -3.48
CA ARG A 15 6.30 -20.82 -3.39
C ARG A 15 7.14 -21.50 -4.46
N GLU A 16 6.87 -22.74 -4.75
CA GLU A 16 7.59 -23.48 -5.80
C GLU A 16 7.28 -22.93 -7.18
N ARG A 17 5.99 -22.62 -7.46
CA ARG A 17 5.58 -21.94 -8.69
C ARG A 17 6.30 -20.62 -8.86
N GLU A 18 6.40 -19.81 -7.81
CA GLU A 18 7.12 -18.54 -7.84
C GLU A 18 8.61 -18.73 -8.16
N ARG A 19 9.27 -19.70 -7.52
CA ARG A 19 10.68 -20.02 -7.82
C ARG A 19 10.89 -20.40 -9.28
N MET A 20 9.97 -21.21 -9.84
CA MET A 20 10.03 -21.56 -11.25
C MET A 20 9.86 -20.36 -12.18
N LEU A 21 8.93 -19.45 -11.86
CA LEU A 21 8.72 -18.22 -12.63
C LEU A 21 9.98 -17.33 -12.58
N ILE A 22 10.60 -17.18 -11.42
CA ILE A 22 11.85 -16.42 -11.27
C ILE A 22 12.98 -17.06 -12.10
N ALA A 23 13.20 -18.36 -11.96
CA ALA A 23 14.27 -19.05 -12.67
C ALA A 23 14.13 -18.97 -14.21
N ARG A 24 12.91 -19.13 -14.72
CA ARG A 24 12.62 -18.97 -16.17
C ARG A 24 12.77 -17.52 -16.61
N GLY A 25 12.26 -16.56 -15.81
CA GLY A 25 12.41 -15.13 -16.10
C GLY A 25 13.88 -14.70 -16.15
N GLN A 26 14.73 -15.25 -15.30
CA GLN A 26 16.19 -15.03 -15.32
C GLN A 26 16.86 -15.53 -16.62
N GLN A 27 16.26 -16.52 -17.27
CA GLN A 27 16.69 -17.02 -18.58
C GLN A 27 16.09 -16.24 -19.76
N GLY A 28 15.38 -15.14 -19.50
CA GLY A 28 14.77 -14.27 -20.50
C GLY A 28 13.36 -14.67 -20.94
N ASP A 29 12.71 -15.60 -20.23
CA ASP A 29 11.31 -15.97 -20.51
C ASP A 29 10.38 -14.86 -20.06
N ARG A 30 9.86 -14.09 -21.06
CA ARG A 30 8.92 -13.00 -20.83
C ARG A 30 7.59 -13.46 -20.25
N ALA A 31 7.10 -14.64 -20.65
CA ALA A 31 5.83 -15.15 -20.13
C ALA A 31 5.95 -15.49 -18.65
N ALA A 32 7.09 -16.04 -18.22
CA ALA A 32 7.35 -16.27 -16.80
C ALA A 32 7.42 -14.96 -16.00
N PHE A 33 8.05 -13.91 -16.55
CA PHE A 33 8.05 -12.59 -15.89
C PHE A 33 6.65 -11.98 -15.81
N ASN A 34 5.83 -12.09 -16.86
CA ASN A 34 4.43 -11.64 -16.83
C ASN A 34 3.64 -12.33 -15.72
N GLY A 35 3.89 -13.60 -15.44
CA GLY A 35 3.28 -14.28 -14.28
C GLY A 35 3.68 -13.68 -12.93
N LEU A 36 4.90 -13.15 -12.80
CA LEU A 36 5.33 -12.39 -11.62
C LEU A 36 4.65 -11.02 -11.56
N VAL A 37 4.48 -10.35 -12.71
CA VAL A 37 3.72 -9.08 -12.79
C VAL A 37 2.29 -9.28 -12.32
N GLU A 38 1.56 -10.26 -12.88
CA GLU A 38 0.19 -10.59 -12.49
C GLU A 38 0.06 -10.84 -11.00
N LYS A 39 1.01 -11.56 -10.43
CA LYS A 39 1.03 -11.88 -8.99
C LYS A 39 1.24 -10.65 -8.11
N TYR A 40 2.09 -9.71 -8.51
CA TYR A 40 2.59 -8.66 -7.62
C TYR A 40 2.15 -7.24 -7.98
N GLN A 41 1.51 -7.00 -9.15
CA GLN A 41 1.09 -5.66 -9.57
C GLN A 41 0.16 -4.98 -8.56
N GLY A 42 -0.78 -5.72 -7.97
CA GLY A 42 -1.69 -5.17 -6.97
C GLY A 42 -0.96 -4.71 -5.70
N ALA A 43 0.01 -5.49 -5.22
CA ALA A 43 0.80 -5.12 -4.04
C ALA A 43 1.75 -3.93 -4.31
N ALA A 44 2.36 -3.89 -5.50
CA ALA A 44 3.24 -2.82 -5.95
C ALA A 44 2.47 -1.49 -6.09
N TYR A 45 1.34 -1.52 -6.82
CA TYR A 45 0.48 -0.35 -7.00
C TYR A 45 -0.09 0.16 -5.67
N ALA A 46 -0.59 -0.75 -4.82
CA ALA A 46 -1.12 -0.38 -3.51
C ALA A 46 -0.08 0.28 -2.60
N LEU A 47 1.20 -0.13 -2.69
CA LEU A 47 2.29 0.55 -1.99
C LEU A 47 2.51 1.95 -2.58
N ALA A 48 2.66 2.06 -3.91
CA ALA A 48 2.91 3.33 -4.57
C ALA A 48 1.78 4.35 -4.31
N LEU A 49 0.52 3.91 -4.42
CA LEU A 49 -0.65 4.77 -4.17
C LEU A 49 -0.67 5.31 -2.74
N ARG A 50 -0.46 4.44 -1.74
CA ARG A 50 -0.42 4.87 -0.32
C ARG A 50 0.78 5.74 0.01
N MET A 51 1.86 5.61 -0.73
CA MET A 51 3.02 6.48 -0.59
C MET A 51 2.80 7.86 -1.21
N LEU A 52 2.22 7.93 -2.40
CA LEU A 52 2.18 9.13 -3.24
C LEU A 52 0.84 9.88 -3.19
N GLY A 53 -0.27 9.17 -2.94
CA GLY A 53 -1.62 9.72 -2.88
C GLY A 53 -2.24 10.08 -4.23
N ASP A 54 -1.51 9.91 -5.32
CA ASP A 54 -1.93 10.24 -6.68
C ASP A 54 -1.91 8.97 -7.56
N PRO A 55 -3.07 8.56 -8.12
CA PRO A 55 -3.19 7.33 -8.90
C PRO A 55 -2.30 7.29 -10.14
N ASP A 56 -2.17 8.41 -10.85
CA ASP A 56 -1.40 8.46 -12.09
C ASP A 56 0.10 8.30 -11.79
N THR A 57 0.63 9.08 -10.86
CA THR A 57 2.02 8.93 -10.40
C THR A 57 2.28 7.54 -9.81
N ALA A 58 1.32 6.96 -9.10
CA ALA A 58 1.44 5.61 -8.56
C ALA A 58 1.51 4.54 -9.67
N SER A 59 0.72 4.72 -10.72
CA SER A 59 0.75 3.86 -11.92
C SER A 59 2.11 3.93 -12.61
N ASP A 60 2.62 5.14 -12.83
CA ASP A 60 3.92 5.37 -13.48
C ASP A 60 5.07 4.75 -12.69
N VAL A 61 5.10 4.98 -11.37
CA VAL A 61 6.13 4.40 -10.48
C VAL A 61 6.04 2.87 -10.47
N THR A 62 4.83 2.32 -10.48
CA THR A 62 4.63 0.87 -10.52
C THR A 62 5.14 0.27 -11.82
N GLN A 63 4.83 0.89 -12.96
CA GLN A 63 5.28 0.45 -14.26
C GLN A 63 6.81 0.50 -14.38
N GLU A 64 7.43 1.62 -14.00
CA GLU A 64 8.90 1.77 -14.02
C GLU A 64 9.59 0.80 -13.06
N ALA A 65 8.97 0.50 -11.91
CA ALA A 65 9.47 -0.51 -10.99
C ALA A 65 9.51 -1.91 -11.63
N PHE A 66 8.48 -2.30 -12.38
CA PHE A 66 8.49 -3.57 -13.10
C PHE A 66 9.49 -3.59 -14.25
N PHE A 67 9.66 -2.49 -14.99
CA PHE A 67 10.71 -2.39 -15.99
C PHE A 67 12.11 -2.52 -15.39
N SER A 68 12.34 -1.87 -14.26
CA SER A 68 13.59 -1.97 -13.53
C SER A 68 13.81 -3.38 -12.98
N ALA A 69 12.77 -4.02 -12.44
CA ALA A 69 12.79 -5.40 -11.99
C ALA A 69 13.11 -6.37 -13.13
N TYR A 70 12.51 -6.20 -14.31
CA TYR A 70 12.78 -7.03 -15.47
C TYR A 70 14.25 -6.94 -15.91
N ARG A 71 14.79 -5.73 -16.00
CA ARG A 71 16.20 -5.50 -16.36
C ARG A 71 17.18 -6.10 -15.37
N ALA A 72 16.83 -6.07 -14.07
CA ALA A 72 17.69 -6.54 -13.00
C ALA A 72 17.44 -8.00 -12.58
N LEU A 73 16.42 -8.67 -13.17
CA LEU A 73 16.02 -10.02 -12.74
C LEU A 73 17.14 -11.05 -12.85
N ALA A 74 17.98 -10.96 -13.90
CA ALA A 74 19.11 -11.88 -14.10
C ALA A 74 20.09 -11.86 -12.92
N THR A 75 20.20 -10.76 -12.19
CA THR A 75 21.09 -10.59 -11.03
C THR A 75 20.36 -10.76 -9.70
N PHE A 76 19.10 -11.13 -9.72
CA PHE A 76 18.32 -11.34 -8.50
C PHE A 76 18.73 -12.67 -7.84
N HIS A 77 19.25 -12.61 -6.63
CA HIS A 77 19.64 -13.76 -5.81
C HIS A 77 18.98 -13.74 -4.41
N GLY A 78 17.94 -12.93 -4.25
CA GLY A 78 17.26 -12.73 -2.96
C GLY A 78 16.32 -13.88 -2.59
N ALA A 79 16.05 -14.01 -1.28
CA ALA A 79 15.12 -15.01 -0.75
C ALA A 79 13.64 -14.69 -1.02
N SER A 80 13.29 -13.43 -1.29
CA SER A 80 11.91 -12.97 -1.50
C SER A 80 11.87 -11.97 -2.66
N PHE A 81 11.27 -12.40 -3.78
CA PHE A 81 11.02 -11.54 -4.94
C PHE A 81 10.10 -10.37 -4.56
N ARG A 82 9.07 -10.64 -3.75
CA ARG A 82 8.15 -9.61 -3.25
C ARG A 82 8.90 -8.49 -2.52
N ALA A 83 9.76 -8.83 -1.57
CA ALA A 83 10.49 -7.83 -0.80
C ALA A 83 11.43 -7.01 -1.70
N TRP A 84 12.10 -7.66 -2.66
CA TRP A 84 12.96 -7.01 -3.62
C TRP A 84 12.19 -6.05 -4.55
N LEU A 85 11.05 -6.48 -5.09
CA LEU A 85 10.20 -5.63 -5.92
C LEU A 85 9.66 -4.42 -5.13
N LEU A 86 9.12 -4.64 -3.92
CA LEU A 86 8.59 -3.55 -3.08
C LEU A 86 9.68 -2.54 -2.69
N ARG A 87 10.94 -2.96 -2.57
CA ARG A 87 12.07 -2.04 -2.41
C ARG A 87 12.27 -1.17 -3.66
N ILE A 88 12.16 -1.73 -4.86
CA ILE A 88 12.25 -0.95 -6.11
C ILE A 88 11.13 0.09 -6.16
N VAL A 89 9.90 -0.31 -5.84
CA VAL A 89 8.75 0.60 -5.77
C VAL A 89 8.97 1.71 -4.73
N ALA A 90 9.44 1.36 -3.53
CA ALA A 90 9.72 2.34 -2.48
C ALA A 90 10.77 3.36 -2.92
N ASN A 91 11.84 2.92 -3.59
CA ASN A 91 12.85 3.80 -4.14
C ASN A 91 12.25 4.75 -5.20
N GLY A 92 11.41 4.24 -6.11
CA GLY A 92 10.68 5.07 -7.08
C GLY A 92 9.82 6.14 -6.40
N CYS A 93 9.11 5.80 -5.33
CA CYS A 93 8.34 6.78 -4.55
C CYS A 93 9.26 7.86 -3.92
N TYR A 94 10.42 7.48 -3.38
CA TYR A 94 11.38 8.47 -2.84
C TYR A 94 11.98 9.35 -3.93
N ASP A 95 12.16 8.85 -5.15
CA ASP A 95 12.60 9.66 -6.29
C ASP A 95 11.57 10.73 -6.63
N VAL A 96 10.28 10.38 -6.64
CA VAL A 96 9.19 11.35 -6.82
C VAL A 96 9.21 12.42 -5.71
N PHE A 97 9.37 12.05 -4.43
CA PHE A 97 9.47 13.03 -3.35
C PHE A 97 10.68 13.95 -3.51
N ARG A 98 11.83 13.42 -3.95
CA ARG A 98 13.02 14.23 -4.20
C ARG A 98 12.82 15.21 -5.37
N MET A 99 12.13 14.81 -6.42
CA MET A 99 11.78 15.68 -7.54
C MET A 99 10.83 16.80 -7.11
N ARG A 100 9.77 16.46 -6.38
CA ARG A 100 8.81 17.46 -5.84
C ARG A 100 9.48 18.44 -4.87
N GLY A 101 10.39 17.98 -4.03
CA GLY A 101 11.16 18.83 -3.10
C GLY A 101 12.22 19.72 -3.74
N ARG A 102 12.62 19.44 -4.99
CA ARG A 102 13.57 20.26 -5.77
C ARG A 102 12.89 21.32 -6.65
N GLN A 103 11.62 21.20 -6.94
CA GLN A 103 10.84 22.24 -7.59
C GLN A 103 10.66 23.39 -6.58
N PRO A 104 11.20 24.59 -6.82
CA PRO A 104 10.86 25.74 -6.00
C PRO A 104 9.35 25.90 -6.08
N ALA A 105 8.74 26.22 -4.94
CA ALA A 105 7.29 26.45 -4.83
C ALA A 105 6.88 27.58 -5.79
N THR A 106 6.65 27.21 -7.04
CA THR A 106 6.10 28.10 -8.06
C THR A 106 4.61 27.83 -8.03
N SER A 107 3.92 28.83 -7.50
CA SER A 107 2.47 28.99 -7.51
C SER A 107 1.65 28.17 -6.52
N LEU A 108 1.39 28.83 -5.39
CA LEU A 108 0.26 28.52 -4.51
C LEU A 108 -1.10 28.56 -5.26
N GLU A 109 -1.15 29.17 -6.43
CA GLU A 109 -2.34 29.27 -7.32
C GLU A 109 -2.64 27.96 -8.06
N ALA A 110 -1.66 27.12 -8.34
CA ALA A 110 -1.89 25.82 -9.00
C ALA A 110 -2.54 24.76 -8.08
N LEU A 111 -2.62 25.03 -6.78
CA LEU A 111 -3.28 24.13 -5.80
C LEU A 111 -4.77 24.48 -5.60
N LEU A 112 -5.26 25.57 -6.17
CA LEU A 112 -6.66 26.01 -6.04
C LEU A 112 -7.55 25.61 -7.23
N ASP A 113 -6.99 25.11 -8.32
CA ASP A 113 -7.73 24.72 -9.53
C ASP A 113 -8.01 23.19 -9.64
N HIS A 114 -7.88 22.45 -8.54
CA HIS A 114 -8.27 21.03 -8.52
C HIS A 114 -9.58 20.80 -7.76
N ASP A 115 -10.56 21.67 -7.98
CA ASP A 115 -11.98 21.39 -7.69
C ASP A 115 -12.68 20.93 -8.99
N ASP A 116 -12.31 19.76 -9.47
CA ASP A 116 -13.20 18.96 -10.30
C ASP A 116 -12.96 17.48 -9.98
N ALA A 117 -13.75 17.03 -9.00
CA ALA A 117 -13.83 15.63 -8.63
C ALA A 117 -14.47 14.85 -9.78
N SER A 118 -13.65 14.48 -10.76
CA SER A 118 -13.94 13.35 -11.63
C SER A 118 -13.86 12.10 -10.78
N SER A 119 -15.04 11.59 -10.40
CA SER A 119 -15.23 10.26 -9.82
C SER A 119 -14.78 9.21 -10.83
N SER A 120 -13.49 8.99 -10.94
CA SER A 120 -12.97 7.78 -11.54
C SER A 120 -13.15 6.69 -10.51
N ASP A 121 -14.11 5.81 -10.75
CA ASP A 121 -14.17 4.48 -10.14
C ASP A 121 -12.86 3.75 -10.47
N ALA A 122 -11.80 4.06 -9.76
CA ALA A 122 -10.57 3.29 -9.77
C ALA A 122 -10.86 1.97 -9.06
N HIS A 123 -11.44 1.07 -9.82
CA HIS A 123 -11.62 -0.32 -9.44
C HIS A 123 -10.25 -0.90 -9.09
N LEU A 124 -9.98 -1.06 -7.81
CA LEU A 124 -8.78 -1.74 -7.30
C LEU A 124 -8.78 -3.17 -7.83
N PRO A 125 -7.81 -3.58 -8.67
CA PRO A 125 -7.67 -4.97 -9.05
C PRO A 125 -7.17 -5.75 -7.83
N GLY A 126 -8.01 -6.58 -7.25
CA GLY A 126 -7.60 -7.50 -6.17
C GLY A 126 -8.49 -7.54 -4.93
N ALA A 127 -9.56 -6.75 -4.85
CA ALA A 127 -10.61 -7.05 -3.90
C ALA A 127 -11.41 -8.26 -4.43
N MET A 128 -11.28 -9.43 -3.80
CA MET A 128 -12.25 -10.51 -4.00
C MET A 128 -13.62 -9.93 -3.70
N VAL A 129 -14.45 -9.84 -4.73
CA VAL A 129 -15.84 -9.44 -4.61
C VAL A 129 -16.57 -10.58 -3.90
N ASP A 130 -16.86 -10.39 -2.62
CA ASP A 130 -17.75 -11.26 -1.87
C ASP A 130 -19.16 -11.13 -2.48
N PRO A 131 -19.85 -12.23 -2.82
CA PRO A 131 -21.18 -12.18 -3.44
C PRO A 131 -22.28 -11.59 -2.56
N SER A 132 -22.03 -11.25 -1.32
CA SER A 132 -22.97 -10.57 -0.42
C SER A 132 -22.89 -9.04 -0.56
N TRP A 133 -23.24 -8.52 -1.73
CA TRP A 133 -23.27 -7.09 -2.00
C TRP A 133 -24.32 -6.39 -1.13
N ASN A 134 -23.88 -5.62 -0.14
CA ASN A 134 -24.69 -4.61 0.54
C ASN A 134 -24.15 -3.21 0.16
N PRO A 135 -24.87 -2.37 -0.60
CA PRO A 135 -24.41 -1.06 -1.04
C PRO A 135 -24.02 -0.12 0.10
N GLU A 136 -24.74 -0.17 1.23
CA GLU A 136 -24.46 0.66 2.39
C GLU A 136 -23.14 0.28 3.09
N GLU A 137 -22.88 -1.02 3.23
CA GLU A 137 -21.62 -1.49 3.80
C GLU A 137 -20.44 -1.17 2.89
N THR A 138 -20.64 -1.24 1.58
CA THR A 138 -19.62 -0.89 0.58
C THR A 138 -19.31 0.60 0.62
N ALA A 139 -20.30 1.47 0.74
CA ALA A 139 -20.12 2.92 0.86
C ALA A 139 -19.37 3.29 2.16
N VAL A 140 -19.77 2.73 3.30
CA VAL A 140 -19.10 2.95 4.60
C VAL A 140 -17.66 2.45 4.56
N ARG A 141 -17.43 1.28 3.94
CA ARG A 141 -16.07 0.71 3.79
C ARG A 141 -15.20 1.59 2.89
N SER A 142 -15.76 2.15 1.82
CA SER A 142 -15.07 3.09 0.93
C SER A 142 -14.70 4.39 1.64
N GLU A 143 -15.61 4.96 2.42
CA GLU A 143 -15.35 6.18 3.21
C GLU A 143 -14.27 5.95 4.26
N THR A 144 -14.36 4.85 5.01
CA THR A 144 -13.33 4.48 5.99
C THR A 144 -11.96 4.30 5.34
N MET A 145 -11.91 3.69 4.14
CA MET A 145 -10.66 3.51 3.41
C MET A 145 -10.06 4.85 2.98
N ARG A 146 -10.87 5.78 2.46
CA ARG A 146 -10.41 7.15 2.11
C ARG A 146 -9.85 7.89 3.32
N THR A 147 -10.52 7.80 4.46
CA THR A 147 -10.06 8.40 5.72
C THR A 147 -8.69 7.85 6.14
N ILE A 148 -8.50 6.53 6.06
CA ILE A 148 -7.21 5.89 6.36
C ILE A 148 -6.12 6.36 5.37
N GLU A 149 -6.43 6.41 4.08
CA GLU A 149 -5.50 6.85 3.05
C GLU A 149 -5.11 8.32 3.23
N ALA A 150 -6.06 9.20 3.54
CA ALA A 150 -5.79 10.61 3.87
C ALA A 150 -4.91 10.75 5.11
N ALA A 151 -5.16 9.96 6.16
CA ALA A 151 -4.34 9.96 7.37
C ALA A 151 -2.92 9.45 7.10
N LEU A 152 -2.76 8.41 6.25
CA LEU A 152 -1.45 7.92 5.84
C LEU A 152 -0.62 9.02 5.15
N LEU A 153 -1.24 9.82 4.28
CA LEU A 153 -0.57 10.90 3.56
C LEU A 153 -0.05 12.02 4.48
N GLN A 154 -0.58 12.17 5.67
CA GLN A 154 -0.11 13.12 6.67
C GLN A 154 1.13 12.63 7.45
N LEU A 155 1.50 11.35 7.33
CA LEU A 155 2.71 10.84 7.96
C LEU A 155 3.97 11.25 7.20
N PRO A 156 5.10 11.45 7.89
CA PRO A 156 6.42 11.53 7.24
C PRO A 156 6.67 10.29 6.36
N PRO A 157 7.25 10.44 5.15
CA PRO A 157 7.38 9.35 4.17
C PRO A 157 8.00 8.07 4.73
N GLU A 158 9.00 8.19 5.60
CA GLU A 158 9.66 7.02 6.20
C GLU A 158 8.79 6.27 7.22
N GLN A 159 7.94 7.00 7.96
CA GLN A 159 7.00 6.40 8.89
C GLN A 159 5.83 5.77 8.12
N ARG A 160 5.38 6.43 7.07
CA ARG A 160 4.35 5.94 6.14
C ARG A 160 4.80 4.63 5.50
N LEU A 161 6.00 4.59 4.92
CA LEU A 161 6.53 3.37 4.31
C LEU A 161 6.60 2.21 5.31
N ALA A 162 7.11 2.47 6.51
CA ALA A 162 7.25 1.44 7.53
C ALA A 162 5.91 0.81 7.93
N VAL A 163 4.87 1.64 8.16
CA VAL A 163 3.54 1.14 8.55
C VAL A 163 2.81 0.49 7.38
N VAL A 164 2.95 1.00 6.15
CA VAL A 164 2.33 0.39 4.97
C VAL A 164 2.91 -0.99 4.70
N LEU A 165 4.23 -1.15 4.75
CA LEU A 165 4.86 -2.45 4.57
C LEU A 165 4.50 -3.45 5.68
N CYS A 166 4.48 -3.00 6.93
CA CYS A 166 4.21 -3.87 8.07
C CYS A 166 2.71 -4.19 8.21
N ASP A 167 1.85 -3.16 8.32
CA ASP A 167 0.46 -3.33 8.75
C ASP A 167 -0.48 -3.62 7.57
N ILE A 168 -0.18 -3.09 6.38
CA ILE A 168 -1.03 -3.28 5.20
C ILE A 168 -0.51 -4.40 4.32
N GLN A 169 0.81 -4.46 4.10
CA GLN A 169 1.41 -5.51 3.28
C GLN A 169 1.74 -6.80 4.07
N GLY A 170 1.60 -6.78 5.40
CA GLY A 170 1.81 -7.94 6.27
C GLY A 170 3.25 -8.43 6.34
N MET A 171 4.24 -7.54 6.13
CA MET A 171 5.64 -7.92 6.13
C MET A 171 6.22 -7.98 7.55
N ALA A 172 7.12 -8.93 7.78
CA ALA A 172 7.87 -9.01 9.04
C ALA A 172 8.82 -7.79 9.21
N TYR A 173 9.07 -7.38 10.44
CA TYR A 173 9.93 -6.21 10.72
C TYR A 173 11.33 -6.34 10.12
N GLU A 174 11.87 -7.54 10.08
CA GLU A 174 13.16 -7.85 9.47
C GLU A 174 13.15 -7.65 7.93
N GLU A 175 12.03 -7.93 7.28
CA GLU A 175 11.86 -7.69 5.86
C GLU A 175 11.72 -6.19 5.58
N VAL A 176 10.94 -5.48 6.40
CA VAL A 176 10.81 -4.02 6.33
C VAL A 176 12.17 -3.35 6.53
N ALA A 177 12.98 -3.83 7.50
CA ALA A 177 14.34 -3.32 7.73
C ALA A 177 15.24 -3.48 6.50
N ARG A 178 15.15 -4.62 5.80
CA ARG A 178 15.88 -4.86 4.55
C ARG A 178 15.42 -3.98 3.40
N ILE A 179 14.10 -3.76 3.27
CA ILE A 179 13.53 -2.87 2.23
C ILE A 179 13.96 -1.44 2.46
N MET A 180 13.87 -0.97 3.71
CA MET A 180 14.18 0.42 4.09
C MET A 180 15.68 0.68 4.29
N GLU A 181 16.53 -0.35 4.23
CA GLU A 181 17.96 -0.28 4.52
C GLU A 181 18.28 0.41 5.85
N THR A 182 17.50 0.10 6.87
CA THR A 182 17.62 0.70 8.20
C THR A 182 17.68 -0.36 9.29
N PRO A 183 18.34 -0.08 10.43
CA PRO A 183 18.37 -1.02 11.57
C PRO A 183 16.96 -1.37 12.06
N LEU A 184 16.77 -2.60 12.51
CA LEU A 184 15.50 -3.11 13.02
C LEU A 184 14.91 -2.23 14.15
N GLY A 185 15.76 -1.68 15.03
CA GLY A 185 15.32 -0.75 16.06
C GLY A 185 14.70 0.54 15.51
N THR A 186 15.26 1.04 14.39
CA THR A 186 14.72 2.20 13.67
C THR A 186 13.36 1.90 13.06
N VAL A 187 13.19 0.72 12.45
CA VAL A 187 11.90 0.28 11.91
C VAL A 187 10.84 0.20 13.01
N LYS A 188 11.16 -0.46 14.13
CA LYS A 188 10.23 -0.55 15.28
C LYS A 188 9.80 0.82 15.78
N SER A 189 10.74 1.76 15.92
CA SER A 189 10.42 3.12 16.37
C SER A 189 9.61 3.92 15.34
N ARG A 190 9.88 3.77 14.02
CA ARG A 190 9.09 4.39 12.96
C ARG A 190 7.64 3.88 12.95
N ILE A 191 7.44 2.56 13.05
CA ILE A 191 6.11 1.94 13.11
C ILE A 191 5.35 2.41 14.37
N ALA A 192 6.00 2.44 15.53
CA ALA A 192 5.36 2.89 16.76
C ALA A 192 4.90 4.35 16.67
N ARG A 193 5.74 5.25 16.15
CA ARG A 193 5.39 6.67 15.93
C ARG A 193 4.26 6.80 14.89
N ALA A 194 4.34 6.09 13.77
CA ALA A 194 3.31 6.09 12.74
C ALA A 194 1.95 5.68 13.32
N ARG A 195 1.88 4.57 14.06
CA ARG A 195 0.64 4.09 14.68
C ARG A 195 0.06 5.09 15.70
N THR A 196 0.92 5.75 16.50
CA THR A 196 0.50 6.78 17.43
C THR A 196 -0.11 7.98 16.70
N GLN A 197 0.56 8.45 15.65
CA GLN A 197 0.08 9.58 14.85
C GLN A 197 -1.20 9.23 14.08
N LEU A 198 -1.27 8.05 13.46
CA LEU A 198 -2.49 7.58 12.78
C LEU A 198 -3.68 7.49 13.74
N ARG A 199 -3.46 6.96 14.95
CA ARG A 199 -4.54 6.91 15.95
C ARG A 199 -5.05 8.31 16.27
N ALA A 200 -4.18 9.28 16.48
CA ALA A 200 -4.57 10.66 16.77
C ALA A 200 -5.35 11.29 15.59
N LEU A 201 -4.89 11.07 14.35
CA LEU A 201 -5.56 11.59 13.14
C LEU A 201 -6.95 10.96 12.97
N LEU A 202 -7.04 9.63 13.04
CA LEU A 202 -8.31 8.90 12.84
C LEU A 202 -9.32 9.17 13.96
N THR A 203 -8.87 9.37 15.20
CA THR A 203 -9.76 9.76 16.31
C THR A 203 -10.35 11.15 16.05
N ARG A 204 -9.52 12.10 15.64
CA ARG A 204 -9.94 13.46 15.32
C ARG A 204 -10.94 13.50 14.14
N GLU A 205 -10.70 12.73 13.08
CA GLU A 205 -11.62 12.64 11.95
C GLU A 205 -12.91 11.90 12.32
N GLY A 206 -12.82 10.85 13.15
CA GLY A 206 -13.99 10.14 13.69
C GLY A 206 -14.88 11.02 14.57
N GLU A 207 -14.32 11.96 15.32
CA GLU A 207 -15.05 12.93 16.13
C GLU A 207 -15.74 14.01 15.25
N LEU A 208 -15.19 14.31 14.08
CA LEU A 208 -15.74 15.26 13.10
C LEU A 208 -16.72 14.60 12.10
N SER A 209 -16.85 13.27 12.15
CA SER A 209 -17.75 12.55 11.24
C SER A 209 -19.23 12.85 11.58
N PRO A 210 -20.10 13.12 10.59
CA PRO A 210 -21.54 13.37 10.82
C PRO A 210 -22.25 12.26 11.60
N ARG A 211 -21.66 11.07 11.66
CA ARG A 211 -22.18 9.93 12.43
C ARG A 211 -21.90 10.06 13.93
N ALA A 212 -20.75 10.61 14.31
CA ALA A 212 -20.43 10.91 15.71
C ALA A 212 -21.36 11.99 16.26
N GLU A 213 -21.63 13.03 15.47
CA GLU A 213 -22.57 14.09 15.84
C GLU A 213 -24.00 13.58 16.06
N ARG A 214 -24.48 12.62 15.24
CA ARG A 214 -25.79 11.99 15.41
C ARG A 214 -25.86 11.13 16.68
N GLN A 215 -24.82 10.37 17.00
CA GLN A 215 -24.78 9.55 18.22
C GLN A 215 -24.72 10.41 19.51
N ASP A 216 -24.00 11.53 19.46
CA ASP A 216 -23.95 12.46 20.58
C ASP A 216 -25.26 13.26 20.73
N ALA A 217 -25.92 13.61 19.63
CA ALA A 217 -27.25 14.22 19.66
C ALA A 217 -28.30 13.26 20.24
N GLU A 218 -28.28 11.98 19.86
CA GLU A 218 -29.17 10.94 20.40
C GLU A 218 -28.91 10.66 21.89
N ARG A 219 -27.66 10.72 22.35
CA ARG A 219 -27.33 10.59 23.77
C ARG A 219 -27.81 11.78 24.61
N ARG A 220 -27.81 12.98 24.04
CA ARG A 220 -28.27 14.21 24.73
C ARG A 220 -29.78 14.33 24.79
N THR A 221 -30.54 13.62 23.94
CA THR A 221 -31.99 13.68 23.84
C THR A 221 -32.74 12.57 24.57
N LYS A 222 -32.06 11.63 25.27
CA LYS A 222 -32.69 10.64 26.13
C LYS A 222 -33.04 11.29 27.48
N PRO A 223 -34.34 11.57 27.79
CA PRO A 223 -34.72 11.99 29.15
C PRO A 223 -34.59 10.80 30.11
N THR A 224 -34.12 11.11 31.31
CA THR A 224 -34.02 10.20 32.46
C THR A 224 -35.41 9.83 32.97
#